data_43cd1ee9ed3fa4bfb016296e73fcf8fc
#
_entry.id   43cd1ee9ed3fa4bfb016296e73fcf8fc
#
_cell.length_a   1.000
_cell.length_b   1.000
_cell.length_c   1.000
_cell.angle_alpha   90.00
_cell.angle_beta   90.00
_cell.angle_gamma   90.00
#
_symmetry.space_group_name_H-M   'P 1'
#
loop_
_entity.id
_entity.type
_entity.pdbx_description
1 polymer ?
#
loop_
_entity_poly.entity_id
_entity_poly.type
_entity_poly.pdbx_seq_one_letter_code
_entity_poly.pdbx_strand_id
1 'polypeptide(L)'
;MAGRNEPPNALRHDLRRGEIIWVLKQDYPHLVTFRHLQLALRDRNIPLSERDLVSYLSYLEEGSYVRCVRRFDESDSLERILAAALTARGILLLDNKLTDAGVRF
;
A
#
# COMPACT_ATOMS: atom_id res chain seq x y z
N MET A 1 -9.14 -23.18 -21.20
CA MET A 1 -9.10 -22.43 -21.10
C MET A 1 -9.22 -21.71 -20.44
N ALA A 2 -8.96 -21.83 -20.35
CA ALA A 2 -8.93 -21.07 -19.69
C ALA A 2 -9.64 -20.04 -19.78
N GLY A 3 -10.31 -19.96 -20.17
CA GLY A 3 -11.14 -19.00 -20.21
C GLY A 3 -10.88 -17.84 -19.45
N ARG A 4 -9.78 -17.70 -19.02
CA ARG A 4 -9.59 -16.64 -18.21
C ARG A 4 -9.24 -15.47 -19.00
N ASN A 5 -9.94 -14.47 -18.93
CA ASN A 5 -9.70 -13.29 -19.70
C ASN A 5 -9.21 -12.13 -18.92
N GLU A 6 -8.80 -12.40 -17.73
CA GLU A 6 -8.33 -11.38 -16.87
C GLU A 6 -7.02 -10.82 -17.37
N PRO A 7 -6.86 -9.53 -17.60
CA PRO A 7 -5.60 -8.97 -18.08
C PRO A 7 -4.49 -9.25 -17.09
N PRO A 8 -3.29 -9.51 -17.58
CA PRO A 8 -2.15 -9.70 -16.69
C PRO A 8 -1.97 -8.47 -15.82
N ASN A 9 -1.76 -8.61 -14.60
CA ASN A 9 -1.52 -7.57 -13.64
C ASN A 9 -2.67 -6.69 -13.30
N ALA A 10 -3.74 -6.73 -14.04
CA ALA A 10 -4.77 -5.72 -13.89
C ALA A 10 -5.44 -5.78 -12.55
N LEU A 11 -5.63 -6.95 -12.01
CA LEU A 11 -6.39 -7.10 -10.79
C LEU A 11 -5.62 -7.79 -9.68
N ARG A 12 -4.31 -7.68 -9.73
CA ARG A 12 -3.49 -8.28 -8.69
C ARG A 12 -3.32 -7.31 -7.54
N HIS A 13 -4.43 -7.01 -6.88
CA HIS A 13 -4.41 -6.10 -5.73
C HIS A 13 -3.55 -6.66 -4.60
N ASP A 14 -3.57 -7.97 -4.43
CA ASP A 14 -2.76 -8.62 -3.41
C ASP A 14 -1.27 -8.37 -3.60
N LEU A 15 -0.79 -8.46 -4.83
CA LEU A 15 0.62 -8.19 -5.13
C LEU A 15 0.95 -6.72 -4.98
N ARG A 16 0.04 -5.83 -5.35
CA ARG A 16 0.28 -4.40 -5.20
C ARG A 16 0.38 -3.99 -3.75
N ARG A 17 -0.45 -4.57 -2.91
CA ARG A 17 -0.35 -4.31 -1.47
C ARG A 17 0.98 -4.82 -0.93
N GLY A 18 1.42 -5.96 -1.39
CA GLY A 18 2.73 -6.49 -1.00
C GLY A 18 3.87 -5.58 -1.43
N GLU A 19 3.78 -5.00 -2.64
CA GLU A 19 4.80 -4.08 -3.11
C GLU A 19 4.85 -2.81 -2.25
N ILE A 20 3.70 -2.32 -1.82
CA ILE A 20 3.67 -1.15 -0.94
C ILE A 20 4.38 -1.46 0.37
N ILE A 21 4.11 -2.62 0.95
CA ILE A 21 4.79 -3.04 2.18
C ILE A 21 6.29 -3.12 1.96
N TRP A 22 6.72 -3.69 0.83
CA TRP A 22 8.13 -3.82 0.52
C TRP A 22 8.80 -2.45 0.42
N VAL A 23 8.14 -1.49 -0.24
CA VAL A 23 8.70 -0.15 -0.37
C VAL A 23 8.80 0.52 1.00
N LEU A 24 7.76 0.41 1.82
CA LEU A 24 7.77 1.03 3.15
C LEU A 24 8.81 0.39 4.06
N LYS A 25 9.13 -0.88 3.84
CA LYS A 25 10.15 -1.56 4.63
C LYS A 25 11.51 -0.88 4.53
N GLN A 26 11.80 -0.26 3.40
CA GLN A 26 13.09 0.37 3.17
C GLN A 26 13.38 1.49 4.16
N ASP A 27 12.34 2.13 4.65
CA ASP A 27 12.48 3.25 5.59
C ASP A 27 11.90 2.92 6.98
N TYR A 28 11.56 1.67 7.21
CA TYR A 28 11.00 1.27 8.48
C TYR A 28 11.93 1.67 9.62
N PRO A 29 11.44 2.23 10.71
CA PRO A 29 10.03 2.46 11.05
C PRO A 29 9.54 3.88 10.74
N HIS A 30 10.22 4.59 9.85
CA HIS A 30 9.96 6.00 9.60
C HIS A 30 8.80 6.21 8.63
N LEU A 31 8.19 7.38 8.73
CA LEU A 31 7.14 7.78 7.81
C LEU A 31 7.72 8.08 6.43
N VAL A 32 6.97 7.66 5.42
CA VAL A 32 7.27 7.95 4.01
C VAL A 32 6.13 8.82 3.52
N THR A 33 6.44 9.95 2.89
CA THR A 33 5.37 10.82 2.39
C THR A 33 4.60 10.13 1.28
N PHE A 34 3.34 10.51 1.11
CA PHE A 34 2.49 9.93 0.09
C PHE A 34 3.14 10.07 -1.29
N ARG A 35 3.65 11.27 -1.59
CA ARG A 35 4.27 11.49 -2.89
C ARG A 35 5.53 10.64 -3.09
N HIS A 36 6.34 10.53 -2.06
CA HIS A 36 7.55 9.70 -2.15
C HIS A 36 7.16 8.24 -2.43
N LEU A 37 6.13 7.77 -1.75
CA LEU A 37 5.64 6.41 -1.97
C LEU A 37 5.16 6.21 -3.41
N GLN A 38 4.41 7.18 -3.95
CA GLN A 38 3.98 7.11 -5.35
C GLN A 38 5.17 7.02 -6.30
N LEU A 39 6.18 7.84 -6.07
CA LEU A 39 7.36 7.86 -6.93
C LEU A 39 8.15 6.56 -6.83
N ALA A 40 8.30 6.03 -5.62
CA ALA A 40 9.01 4.78 -5.43
C ALA A 40 8.31 3.62 -6.12
N LEU A 41 6.97 3.60 -6.06
CA LEU A 41 6.20 2.57 -6.74
C LEU A 41 6.31 2.72 -8.25
N ARG A 42 6.29 3.94 -8.75
CA ARG A 42 6.45 4.17 -10.19
C ARG A 42 7.80 3.65 -10.66
N ASP A 43 8.85 3.86 -9.86
CA ASP A 43 10.18 3.38 -10.22
C ASP A 43 10.24 1.86 -10.28
N ARG A 44 9.31 1.19 -9.63
CA ARG A 44 9.19 -0.26 -9.68
C ARG A 44 8.17 -0.72 -10.72
N ASN A 45 7.79 0.18 -11.62
CA ASN A 45 6.80 -0.10 -12.67
C ASN A 45 5.41 -0.38 -12.12
N ILE A 46 5.08 0.28 -11.02
CA ILE A 46 3.75 0.17 -10.42
C ILE A 46 3.19 1.58 -10.26
N PRO A 47 2.85 2.24 -11.37
CA PRO A 47 2.27 3.57 -11.29
C PRO A 47 0.84 3.45 -10.78
N LEU A 48 0.58 4.03 -9.63
CA LEU A 48 -0.75 4.02 -9.03
C LEU A 48 -1.30 5.43 -9.00
N SER A 49 -2.58 5.55 -9.29
CA SER A 49 -3.28 6.81 -9.08
C SER A 49 -3.37 7.09 -7.59
N GLU A 50 -3.62 8.35 -7.25
CA GLU A 50 -3.82 8.71 -5.86
C GLU A 50 -4.94 7.88 -5.25
N ARG A 51 -6.03 7.74 -5.98
CA ARG A 51 -7.19 7.00 -5.51
C ARG A 51 -6.85 5.54 -5.20
N ASP A 52 -6.10 4.90 -6.09
CA ASP A 52 -5.75 3.49 -5.89
C ASP A 52 -4.81 3.33 -4.72
N LEU A 53 -3.85 4.23 -4.58
CA LEU A 53 -2.90 4.14 -3.47
C LEU A 53 -3.61 4.36 -2.14
N VAL A 54 -4.54 5.32 -2.08
CA VAL A 54 -5.33 5.53 -0.87
C VAL A 54 -6.10 4.26 -0.51
N SER A 55 -6.69 3.61 -1.51
CA SER A 55 -7.46 2.39 -1.28
C SER A 55 -6.58 1.28 -0.71
N TYR A 56 -5.40 1.08 -1.30
CA TYR A 56 -4.48 0.05 -0.81
C TYR A 56 -3.97 0.37 0.59
N LEU A 57 -3.62 1.62 0.85
CA LEU A 57 -3.15 2.00 2.18
C LEU A 57 -4.25 1.83 3.22
N SER A 58 -5.49 2.13 2.87
CA SER A 58 -6.61 1.96 3.79
C SER A 58 -6.80 0.48 4.16
N TYR A 59 -6.68 -0.39 3.18
CA TYR A 59 -6.74 -1.83 3.44
C TYR A 59 -5.64 -2.25 4.42
N LEU A 60 -4.43 -1.81 4.15
CA LEU A 60 -3.27 -2.19 4.97
C LEU A 60 -3.36 -1.59 6.37
N GLU A 61 -3.94 -0.40 6.48
CA GLU A 61 -4.13 0.23 7.78
C GLU A 61 -5.16 -0.53 8.61
N GLU A 62 -6.22 -1.01 7.98
CA GLU A 62 -7.23 -1.80 8.67
C GLU A 62 -6.63 -3.08 9.22
N GLY A 63 -5.65 -3.65 8.55
CA GLY A 63 -4.94 -4.81 9.05
C GLY A 63 -3.86 -4.48 10.06
N SER A 64 -3.67 -3.19 10.35
CA SER A 64 -2.63 -2.69 11.24
C SER A 64 -1.23 -2.95 10.72
N TYR A 65 -1.08 -3.16 9.42
CA TYR A 65 0.22 -3.39 8.81
C TYR A 65 0.97 -2.10 8.53
N VAL A 66 0.22 -1.02 8.36
CA VAL A 66 0.79 0.32 8.17
C VAL A 66 0.08 1.29 9.08
N ARG A 67 0.73 2.40 9.34
CA ARG A 67 0.18 3.52 10.08
C ARG A 67 0.16 4.70 9.14
N CYS A 68 -1.00 5.36 9.01
CA CYS A 68 -1.15 6.50 8.12
C CYS A 68 -1.32 7.79 8.92
N VAL A 69 -0.70 8.85 8.43
CA VAL A 69 -0.93 10.19 8.94
C VAL A 69 -1.90 10.87 7.99
N ARG A 70 -3.00 11.37 8.51
CA ARG A 70 -4.07 11.94 7.71
C ARG A 70 -4.30 13.39 8.08
N ARG A 71 -4.85 14.13 7.14
CA ARG A 71 -5.29 15.49 7.37
C ARG A 71 -6.64 15.68 6.73
N PHE A 72 -7.57 16.27 7.47
CA PHE A 72 -8.88 16.62 6.94
C PHE A 72 -8.82 18.02 6.38
N ASP A 73 -9.28 18.17 5.14
CA ASP A 73 -9.33 19.47 4.48
C ASP A 73 -10.77 19.94 4.48
N GLU A 74 -11.04 21.00 5.24
CA GLU A 74 -12.40 21.49 5.36
C GLU A 74 -12.92 22.10 4.06
N SER A 75 -12.02 22.59 3.22
CA SER A 75 -12.45 23.28 2.00
C SER A 75 -13.17 22.34 1.03
N ASP A 76 -12.76 21.08 0.96
CA ASP A 76 -13.41 20.11 0.08
C ASP A 76 -13.97 18.91 0.85
N SER A 77 -13.96 18.98 2.17
CA SER A 77 -14.48 17.93 3.04
C SER A 77 -13.82 16.57 2.80
N LEU A 78 -12.57 16.57 2.39
CA LEU A 78 -11.86 15.34 2.11
C LEU A 78 -10.76 15.10 3.13
N GLU A 79 -10.57 13.84 3.45
CA GLU A 79 -9.46 13.41 4.28
C GLU A 79 -8.37 12.90 3.36
N ARG A 80 -7.15 13.37 3.58
CA ARG A 80 -6.02 13.00 2.74
C ARG A 80 -4.95 12.30 3.56
N ILE A 81 -4.35 11.30 2.98
CA ILE A 81 -3.21 10.62 3.59
C ILE A 81 -1.95 11.42 3.23
N LEU A 82 -1.24 11.88 4.24
CA LEU A 82 -0.02 12.65 4.04
C LEU A 82 1.22 11.76 4.01
N ALA A 83 1.21 10.68 4.78
CA ALA A 83 2.36 9.81 4.90
C ALA A 83 1.93 8.48 5.49
N ALA A 84 2.78 7.48 5.35
CA ALA A 84 2.53 6.16 5.90
C ALA A 84 3.84 5.55 6.38
N ALA A 85 3.75 4.67 7.36
CA ALA A 85 4.91 3.93 7.85
C ALA A 85 4.51 2.48 8.06
N LEU A 86 5.46 1.58 7.86
CA LEU A 86 5.25 0.17 8.17
C LEU A 86 5.23 0.00 9.68
N THR A 87 4.45 -0.94 10.17
CA THR A 87 4.39 -1.27 11.60
C THR A 87 5.14 -2.56 11.86
N ALA A 88 5.31 -2.89 13.15
CA ALA A 88 5.90 -4.17 13.51
C ALA A 88 5.06 -5.32 12.98
N ARG A 89 3.73 -5.17 12.97
CA ARG A 89 2.85 -6.19 12.43
C ARG A 89 3.04 -6.34 10.93
N GLY A 90 3.31 -5.22 10.23
CA GLY A 90 3.63 -5.27 8.81
C GLY A 90 4.94 -6.02 8.55
N ILE A 91 5.93 -5.87 9.42
CA ILE A 91 7.16 -6.62 9.31
C ILE A 91 6.89 -8.12 9.49
N LEU A 92 6.03 -8.50 10.45
CA LEU A 92 5.69 -9.90 10.65
C LEU A 92 5.01 -10.49 9.41
N LEU A 93 4.17 -9.71 8.74
CA LEU A 93 3.54 -10.16 7.52
C LEU A 93 4.58 -10.37 6.42
N LEU A 94 5.49 -9.40 6.27
CA LEU A 94 6.54 -9.49 5.27
C LEU A 94 7.46 -10.70 5.53
N ASP A 95 7.74 -10.98 6.80
CA ASP A 95 8.60 -12.10 7.19
C ASP A 95 7.87 -13.43 7.22
N ASN A 96 6.64 -13.44 6.73
CA ASN A 96 5.85 -14.66 6.63
C ASN A 96 5.49 -15.28 7.99
N LYS A 97 5.48 -14.45 9.02
CA LYS A 97 5.04 -14.88 10.36
C LYS A 97 3.55 -14.72 10.54
N LEU A 98 2.93 -13.94 9.65
CA LEU A 98 1.49 -13.77 9.56
C LEU A 98 1.12 -13.98 8.10
N THR A 99 -0.14 -14.34 7.85
CA THR A 99 -0.64 -14.45 6.48
C THR A 99 -1.89 -13.60 6.33
N ASP A 100 -2.06 -13.08 5.13
CA ASP A 100 -3.24 -12.30 4.77
C ASP A 100 -3.50 -12.58 3.31
N ALA A 101 -4.67 -13.12 3.01
CA ALA A 101 -5.00 -13.50 1.63
C ALA A 101 -5.00 -12.32 0.69
N GLY A 102 -5.15 -11.11 1.22
CA GLY A 102 -5.15 -9.90 0.40
C GLY A 102 -3.78 -9.29 0.18
N VAL A 103 -2.71 -9.94 0.66
CA VAL A 103 -1.35 -9.41 0.53
C VAL A 103 -0.42 -10.55 0.11
N ARG A 104 0.27 -10.36 -1.01
CA ARG A 104 1.24 -11.34 -1.51
C ARG A 104 2.53 -10.64 -1.88
N PHE A 105 3.61 -11.34 -1.64
CA PHE A 105 4.94 -10.82 -1.93
C PHE A 105 5.60 -11.57 -3.07
#